data_60683be4eb3e9dba8082e5a5bd6e14b5
#
_entry.id   60683be4eb3e9dba8082e5a5bd6e14b5
#
_cell.length_a   1.000
_cell.length_b   1.000
_cell.length_c   1.000
_cell.angle_alpha   90.00
_cell.angle_beta   90.00
_cell.angle_gamma   90.00
#
_symmetry.space_group_name_H-M   'P 1'
#
loop_
_entity.id
_entity.type
_entity.pdbx_description
1 polymer ?
#
loop_
_entity_poly.entity_id
_entity_poly.type
_entity_poly.pdbx_seq_one_letter_code
_entity_poly.pdbx_strand_id
1 'polypeptide(L)'
;SGVNAPTAKMKFRTNVVIQIAMMLFACAIIINLFKVSVVQNKKYEALANNYHFGTMRLEAQRGAIYDATGTPLAWSATVYNVYIDPQLFRDEMDDVQKNNESKQAAAEKNGKTATDIVDVATLRENIATYLAGKLNLEKADIEKAFDADGRYYILQTQVEKNVADEIENYFDNLNLVSFATEATTRRYYPQEELAASVIGFTNGDGDGQYGLEYQYNNYLAGVDGRIVSAQAA
;
A
#
# COMPACT_ATOMS: atom_id res chain seq x y z
N SER A 1 68.55 20.75 -5.74
CA SER A 1 67.49 20.38 -4.77
C SER A 1 67.18 18.90 -4.92
N GLY A 2 67.83 18.07 -4.04
CA GLY A 2 67.63 16.63 -4.02
C GLY A 2 66.32 16.30 -3.34
N VAL A 3 65.38 15.69 -4.07
CA VAL A 3 64.20 15.09 -3.49
C VAL A 3 64.66 13.80 -2.78
N ASN A 4 64.70 13.79 -1.45
CA ASN A 4 65.05 12.61 -0.66
C ASN A 4 64.08 11.48 -0.97
N ALA A 5 64.59 10.39 -1.55
CA ALA A 5 63.81 9.17 -1.80
C ALA A 5 63.27 8.61 -0.49
N PRO A 6 61.99 8.25 -0.40
CA PRO A 6 61.36 7.78 0.85
C PRO A 6 62.05 6.48 1.33
N THR A 7 62.49 6.50 2.59
CA THR A 7 63.11 5.37 3.28
C THR A 7 62.14 4.16 3.36
N ALA A 8 62.67 2.92 3.36
CA ALA A 8 61.84 1.71 3.45
C ALA A 8 60.87 1.73 4.63
N LYS A 9 61.25 2.36 5.75
CA LYS A 9 60.39 2.57 6.95
C LYS A 9 59.23 3.53 6.68
N MET A 10 59.40 4.55 5.85
CA MET A 10 58.32 5.48 5.43
C MET A 10 57.34 4.79 4.50
N LYS A 11 57.83 4.04 3.52
CA LYS A 11 56.96 3.27 2.60
C LYS A 11 56.11 2.22 3.34
N PHE A 12 56.71 1.54 4.33
CA PHE A 12 55.96 0.57 5.16
C PHE A 12 54.86 1.25 5.98
N ARG A 13 55.15 2.38 6.64
CA ARG A 13 54.12 3.12 7.39
C ARG A 13 53.01 3.68 6.50
N THR A 14 53.33 4.19 5.32
CA THR A 14 52.36 4.66 4.34
C THR A 14 51.48 3.52 3.83
N ASN A 15 52.06 2.34 3.50
CA ASN A 15 51.26 1.19 3.08
C ASN A 15 50.31 0.68 4.17
N VAL A 16 50.76 0.65 5.43
CA VAL A 16 49.91 0.24 6.56
C VAL A 16 48.76 1.25 6.74
N VAL A 17 49.00 2.55 6.64
CA VAL A 17 47.97 3.56 6.74
C VAL A 17 46.93 3.43 5.61
N ILE A 18 47.41 3.22 4.36
CA ILE A 18 46.53 3.00 3.21
C ILE A 18 45.66 1.73 3.39
N GLN A 19 46.28 0.62 3.87
CA GLN A 19 45.53 -0.62 4.13
C GLN A 19 44.45 -0.44 5.21
N ILE A 20 44.78 0.29 6.29
CA ILE A 20 43.80 0.58 7.34
C ILE A 20 42.68 1.50 6.79
N ALA A 21 43.00 2.49 6.00
CA ALA A 21 42.02 3.37 5.37
C ALA A 21 41.09 2.60 4.40
N MET A 22 41.65 1.70 3.57
CA MET A 22 40.85 0.83 2.71
C MET A 22 39.95 -0.12 3.50
N MET A 23 40.45 -0.66 4.62
CA MET A 23 39.68 -1.57 5.48
C MET A 23 38.50 -0.83 6.14
N LEU A 24 38.73 0.39 6.64
CA LEU A 24 37.67 1.24 7.20
C LEU A 24 36.64 1.64 6.16
N PHE A 25 37.06 1.93 4.92
CA PHE A 25 36.16 2.23 3.82
C PHE A 25 35.31 1.03 3.41
N ALA A 26 35.93 -0.17 3.33
CA ALA A 26 35.21 -1.43 3.08
C ALA A 26 34.19 -1.75 4.18
N CYS A 27 34.56 -1.58 5.46
CA CYS A 27 33.62 -1.72 6.58
C CYS A 27 32.45 -0.75 6.50
N ALA A 28 32.71 0.51 6.14
CA ALA A 28 31.64 1.51 5.98
C ALA A 28 30.66 1.12 4.85
N ILE A 29 31.15 0.58 3.73
CA ILE A 29 30.30 0.09 2.64
C ILE A 29 29.48 -1.12 3.11
N ILE A 30 30.09 -2.08 3.80
CA ILE A 30 29.41 -3.28 4.31
C ILE A 30 28.31 -2.90 5.30
N ILE A 31 28.59 -1.97 6.22
CA ILE A 31 27.59 -1.46 7.18
C ILE A 31 26.43 -0.77 6.44
N ASN A 32 26.73 0.01 5.40
CA ASN A 32 25.69 0.69 4.62
C ASN A 32 24.87 -0.32 3.80
N LEU A 33 25.50 -1.30 3.18
CA LEU A 33 24.80 -2.38 2.48
C LEU A 33 23.94 -3.22 3.43
N PHE A 34 24.45 -3.50 4.63
CA PHE A 34 23.70 -4.23 5.65
C PHE A 34 22.48 -3.44 6.13
N LYS A 35 22.64 -2.12 6.32
CA LYS A 35 21.54 -1.21 6.67
C LYS A 35 20.45 -1.17 5.61
N VAL A 36 20.85 -1.06 4.34
CA VAL A 36 19.93 -1.06 3.20
C VAL A 36 19.29 -2.44 3.02
N SER A 37 20.06 -3.52 3.15
CA SER A 37 19.56 -4.88 2.91
C SER A 37 18.67 -5.41 4.04
N VAL A 38 18.89 -5.03 5.29
CA VAL A 38 18.14 -5.58 6.44
C VAL A 38 16.99 -4.63 6.85
N VAL A 39 17.24 -3.32 6.86
CA VAL A 39 16.22 -2.35 7.34
C VAL A 39 15.20 -2.03 6.24
N GLN A 40 15.66 -1.96 4.97
CA GLN A 40 14.75 -1.68 3.86
C GLN A 40 14.10 -2.95 3.29
N ASN A 41 14.65 -4.15 3.57
CA ASN A 41 14.07 -5.40 3.07
C ASN A 41 12.64 -5.63 3.59
N LYS A 42 12.35 -5.29 4.84
CA LYS A 42 11.00 -5.36 5.41
C LYS A 42 10.00 -4.46 4.67
N LYS A 43 10.43 -3.26 4.23
CA LYS A 43 9.59 -2.34 3.46
C LYS A 43 9.33 -2.87 2.04
N TYR A 44 10.35 -3.43 1.40
CA TYR A 44 10.22 -4.04 0.07
C TYR A 44 9.53 -5.41 0.12
N GLU A 45 9.67 -6.16 1.20
CA GLU A 45 8.93 -7.41 1.43
C GLU A 45 7.44 -7.14 1.69
N ALA A 46 7.09 -6.07 2.40
CA ALA A 46 5.71 -5.62 2.58
C ALA A 46 5.10 -5.13 1.26
N LEU A 47 5.85 -4.37 0.46
CA LEU A 47 5.46 -3.99 -0.90
C LEU A 47 5.34 -5.23 -1.81
N ALA A 48 6.28 -6.17 -1.75
CA ALA A 48 6.24 -7.41 -2.54
C ALA A 48 5.14 -8.37 -2.08
N ASN A 49 4.79 -8.40 -0.79
CA ASN A 49 3.71 -9.22 -0.27
C ASN A 49 2.32 -8.64 -0.61
N ASN A 50 2.20 -7.34 -0.81
CA ASN A 50 1.01 -6.73 -1.40
C ASN A 50 0.89 -7.04 -2.90
N TYR A 51 2.03 -7.25 -3.58
CA TYR A 51 2.10 -7.87 -4.90
C TYR A 51 2.37 -9.36 -4.71
N HIS A 52 1.43 -10.11 -4.14
CA HIS A 52 1.48 -11.56 -4.24
C HIS A 52 1.53 -11.92 -5.71
N PHE A 53 2.71 -12.34 -6.17
CA PHE A 53 2.98 -12.91 -7.48
C PHE A 53 2.27 -14.26 -7.61
N GLY A 54 0.96 -14.19 -7.57
CA GLY A 54 0.08 -15.18 -8.11
C GLY A 54 -0.56 -14.57 -9.34
N THR A 55 -0.94 -15.34 -10.28
CA THR A 55 -1.78 -14.95 -11.39
C THR A 55 -2.88 -14.02 -10.88
N MET A 56 -2.76 -12.71 -11.08
CA MET A 56 -3.76 -11.76 -10.63
C MET A 56 -4.97 -11.94 -11.54
N ARG A 57 -6.07 -12.40 -10.97
CA ARG A 57 -7.33 -12.55 -11.68
C ARG A 57 -7.92 -11.16 -11.85
N LEU A 58 -8.18 -10.78 -13.08
CA LEU A 58 -8.95 -9.58 -13.41
C LEU A 58 -10.39 -10.04 -13.62
N GLU A 59 -11.26 -9.72 -12.68
CA GLU A 59 -12.67 -10.00 -12.83
C GLU A 59 -13.23 -9.29 -14.07
N ALA A 60 -13.98 -10.02 -14.89
CA ALA A 60 -14.64 -9.45 -16.04
C ALA A 60 -15.73 -8.49 -15.58
N GLN A 61 -15.77 -7.31 -16.18
CA GLN A 61 -16.86 -6.37 -15.95
C GLN A 61 -18.12 -6.92 -16.62
N ARG A 62 -19.17 -7.16 -15.81
CA ARG A 62 -20.44 -7.69 -16.30
C ARG A 62 -21.08 -6.75 -17.32
N GLY A 63 -21.53 -7.29 -18.45
CA GLY A 63 -22.14 -6.55 -19.55
C GLY A 63 -23.39 -5.75 -19.12
N ALA A 64 -23.62 -4.59 -19.76
CA ALA A 64 -24.78 -3.77 -19.47
C ALA A 64 -26.03 -4.30 -20.19
N ILE A 65 -27.21 -4.04 -19.59
CA ILE A 65 -28.52 -4.33 -20.18
C ILE A 65 -29.16 -2.98 -20.53
N TYR A 66 -29.62 -2.85 -21.76
CA TYR A 66 -30.25 -1.64 -22.28
C TYR A 66 -31.69 -1.91 -22.70
N ASP A 67 -32.54 -0.91 -22.68
CA ASP A 67 -33.84 -0.97 -23.32
C ASP A 67 -33.73 -0.76 -24.84
N ALA A 68 -34.88 -0.82 -25.53
CA ALA A 68 -34.95 -0.61 -26.97
C ALA A 68 -34.53 0.79 -27.44
N THR A 69 -34.49 1.77 -26.55
CA THR A 69 -34.04 3.14 -26.80
C THR A 69 -32.58 3.38 -26.51
N GLY A 70 -31.88 2.38 -25.96
CA GLY A 70 -30.47 2.47 -25.56
C GLY A 70 -30.27 3.05 -24.16
N THR A 71 -31.33 3.16 -23.35
CA THR A 71 -31.23 3.57 -21.96
C THR A 71 -30.72 2.41 -21.09
N PRO A 72 -29.70 2.59 -20.24
CA PRO A 72 -29.19 1.53 -19.42
C PRO A 72 -30.19 1.13 -18.33
N LEU A 73 -30.55 -0.14 -18.29
CA LEU A 73 -31.42 -0.75 -17.27
C LEU A 73 -30.61 -1.43 -16.17
N ALA A 74 -29.44 -1.97 -16.52
CA ALA A 74 -28.44 -2.48 -15.57
C ALA A 74 -27.04 -2.26 -16.15
N TRP A 75 -26.11 -1.82 -15.31
CA TRP A 75 -24.72 -1.61 -15.69
C TRP A 75 -23.78 -1.82 -14.51
N SER A 76 -22.53 -2.12 -14.79
CA SER A 76 -21.51 -2.34 -13.78
C SER A 76 -20.48 -1.22 -13.80
N ALA A 77 -20.03 -0.82 -12.61
CA ALA A 77 -18.91 0.11 -12.47
C ALA A 77 -17.85 -0.49 -11.54
N THR A 78 -16.60 -0.14 -11.79
CA THR A 78 -15.49 -0.46 -10.91
C THR A 78 -15.59 0.41 -9.67
N VAL A 79 -15.57 -0.23 -8.52
CA VAL A 79 -15.50 0.37 -7.19
C VAL A 79 -14.33 -0.27 -6.44
N TYR A 80 -14.00 0.22 -5.27
CA TYR A 80 -12.82 -0.20 -4.55
C TYR A 80 -13.16 -0.60 -3.12
N ASN A 81 -12.57 -1.68 -2.64
CA ASN A 81 -12.53 -2.00 -1.23
C ASN A 81 -11.27 -1.36 -0.64
N VAL A 82 -11.44 -0.60 0.43
CA VAL A 82 -10.33 0.00 1.19
C VAL A 82 -10.04 -0.87 2.37
N TYR A 83 -8.80 -1.30 2.51
CA TYR A 83 -8.36 -2.16 3.60
C TYR A 83 -7.05 -1.67 4.22
N ILE A 84 -6.80 -2.13 5.43
CA ILE A 84 -5.58 -1.91 6.20
C ILE A 84 -4.93 -3.25 6.54
N ASP A 85 -3.59 -3.29 6.57
CA ASP A 85 -2.80 -4.29 7.30
C ASP A 85 -2.52 -3.74 8.71
N PRO A 86 -3.27 -4.16 9.75
CA PRO A 86 -3.12 -3.59 11.08
C PRO A 86 -1.75 -3.85 11.70
N GLN A 87 -1.16 -5.02 11.41
CA GLN A 87 0.18 -5.35 11.91
C GLN A 87 1.24 -4.46 11.29
N LEU A 88 1.19 -4.27 9.97
CA LEU A 88 2.12 -3.41 9.27
C LEU A 88 1.98 -1.95 9.71
N PHE A 89 0.74 -1.49 9.93
CA PHE A 89 0.49 -0.14 10.44
C PHE A 89 1.12 0.10 11.82
N ARG A 90 1.02 -0.87 12.73
CA ARG A 90 1.70 -0.79 14.03
C ARG A 90 3.21 -0.76 13.88
N ASP A 91 3.76 -1.63 13.02
CA ASP A 91 5.21 -1.66 12.73
C ASP A 91 5.69 -0.31 12.14
N GLU A 92 4.91 0.31 11.26
CA GLU A 92 5.20 1.65 10.71
C GLU A 92 5.17 2.74 11.78
N MET A 93 4.20 2.70 12.70
CA MET A 93 4.13 3.65 13.83
C MET A 93 5.31 3.47 14.79
N ASP A 94 5.71 2.24 15.06
CA ASP A 94 6.90 1.94 15.87
C ASP A 94 8.19 2.45 15.20
N ASP A 95 8.29 2.35 13.88
CA ASP A 95 9.44 2.85 13.13
C ASP A 95 9.50 4.40 13.13
N VAL A 96 8.34 5.08 13.06
CA VAL A 96 8.26 6.53 13.26
C VAL A 96 8.76 6.91 14.66
N GLN A 97 8.32 6.19 15.70
CA GLN A 97 8.75 6.43 17.08
C GLN A 97 10.27 6.25 17.26
N LYS A 98 10.83 5.14 16.77
CA LYS A 98 12.28 4.88 16.80
C LYS A 98 13.09 5.95 16.07
N ASN A 99 12.57 6.45 14.94
CA ASN A 99 13.19 7.52 14.19
C ASN A 99 13.19 8.84 14.99
N ASN A 100 12.09 9.15 15.68
CA ASN A 100 11.99 10.29 16.58
C ASN A 100 13.03 10.22 17.70
N GLU A 101 13.15 9.07 18.38
CA GLU A 101 14.13 8.84 19.44
C GLU A 101 15.57 8.99 18.93
N SER A 102 15.85 8.49 17.74
CA SER A 102 17.15 8.64 17.09
C SER A 102 17.48 10.09 16.78
N LYS A 103 16.50 10.89 16.31
CA LYS A 103 16.64 12.33 16.05
C LYS A 103 16.88 13.11 17.34
N GLN A 104 16.15 12.77 18.42
CA GLN A 104 16.33 13.38 19.73
C GLN A 104 17.73 13.13 20.30
N ALA A 105 18.17 11.86 20.30
CA ALA A 105 19.49 11.48 20.78
C ALA A 105 20.63 12.15 19.97
N ALA A 106 20.46 12.30 18.66
CA ALA A 106 21.41 12.99 17.81
C ALA A 106 21.45 14.51 18.08
N ALA A 107 20.31 15.12 18.34
CA ALA A 107 20.18 16.53 18.66
C ALA A 107 20.83 16.84 20.04
N GLU A 108 20.56 16.02 21.04
CA GLU A 108 21.16 16.13 22.39
C GLU A 108 22.69 16.07 22.35
N LYS A 109 23.25 15.11 21.59
CA LYS A 109 24.71 15.00 21.40
C LYS A 109 25.35 16.25 20.78
N ASN A 110 24.58 16.97 19.97
CA ASN A 110 25.05 18.18 19.28
C ASN A 110 24.64 19.47 19.98
N GLY A 111 24.02 19.41 21.17
CA GLY A 111 23.51 20.57 21.91
C GLY A 111 22.43 21.36 21.14
N LYS A 112 21.64 20.70 20.30
CA LYS A 112 20.58 21.29 19.50
C LYS A 112 19.22 20.70 19.88
N THR A 113 18.15 21.41 19.59
CA THR A 113 16.78 20.88 19.69
C THR A 113 16.50 20.02 18.47
N ALA A 114 15.89 18.86 18.65
CA ALA A 114 15.47 18.01 17.54
C ALA A 114 14.37 18.71 16.74
N THR A 115 14.53 18.70 15.43
CA THR A 115 13.54 19.19 14.46
C THR A 115 12.88 18.01 13.75
N ASP A 116 11.70 18.24 13.19
CA ASP A 116 10.95 17.26 12.39
C ASP A 116 10.58 15.97 13.17
N ILE A 117 10.18 16.15 14.43
CA ILE A 117 9.60 15.09 15.24
C ILE A 117 8.12 14.99 14.92
N VAL A 118 7.67 13.79 14.55
CA VAL A 118 6.26 13.47 14.27
C VAL A 118 5.69 12.77 15.49
N ASP A 119 4.77 13.41 16.19
CA ASP A 119 4.07 12.75 17.30
C ASP A 119 3.17 11.63 16.77
N VAL A 120 3.47 10.39 17.17
CA VAL A 120 2.79 9.18 16.69
C VAL A 120 1.31 9.18 17.08
N ALA A 121 0.97 9.67 18.28
CA ALA A 121 -0.42 9.74 18.71
C ALA A 121 -1.23 10.72 17.84
N THR A 122 -0.65 11.91 17.58
CA THR A 122 -1.24 12.91 16.69
C THR A 122 -1.33 12.38 15.25
N LEU A 123 -0.32 11.67 14.76
CA LEU A 123 -0.35 11.05 13.42
C LEU A 123 -1.48 10.03 13.30
N ARG A 124 -1.63 9.12 14.25
CA ARG A 124 -2.73 8.14 14.29
C ARG A 124 -4.09 8.84 14.31
N GLU A 125 -4.22 9.87 15.14
CA GLU A 125 -5.45 10.65 15.25
C GLU A 125 -5.81 11.37 13.94
N ASN A 126 -4.85 11.96 13.27
CA ASN A 126 -5.03 12.63 11.98
C ASN A 126 -5.46 11.62 10.90
N ILE A 127 -4.82 10.45 10.83
CA ILE A 127 -5.19 9.39 9.90
C ILE A 127 -6.61 8.90 10.18
N ALA A 128 -6.95 8.63 11.45
CA ALA A 128 -8.31 8.19 11.81
C ALA A 128 -9.37 9.24 11.45
N THR A 129 -9.09 10.51 11.70
CA THR A 129 -10.00 11.63 11.37
C THR A 129 -10.16 11.79 9.86
N TYR A 130 -9.07 11.68 9.09
CA TYR A 130 -9.11 11.75 7.63
C TYR A 130 -9.96 10.62 7.04
N LEU A 131 -9.69 9.37 7.44
CA LEU A 131 -10.44 8.20 6.97
C LEU A 131 -11.92 8.25 7.38
N ALA A 132 -12.21 8.67 8.61
CA ALA A 132 -13.58 8.84 9.08
C ALA A 132 -14.38 9.80 8.18
N GLY A 133 -13.77 10.94 7.83
CA GLY A 133 -14.39 11.92 6.92
C GLY A 133 -14.53 11.43 5.49
N LYS A 134 -13.54 10.68 4.96
CA LYS A 134 -13.56 10.19 3.58
C LYS A 134 -14.47 8.98 3.37
N LEU A 135 -14.51 8.08 4.33
CA LEU A 135 -15.27 6.84 4.25
C LEU A 135 -16.65 6.93 4.93
N ASN A 136 -16.96 8.08 5.55
CA ASN A 136 -18.17 8.29 6.33
C ASN A 136 -18.37 7.22 7.41
N LEU A 137 -17.29 6.92 8.14
CA LEU A 137 -17.23 5.97 9.24
C LEU A 137 -17.02 6.68 10.57
N GLU A 138 -17.38 6.03 11.67
CA GLU A 138 -17.05 6.51 13.00
C GLU A 138 -15.54 6.37 13.25
N LYS A 139 -14.92 7.43 13.79
CA LYS A 139 -13.48 7.44 14.12
C LYS A 139 -13.08 6.26 15.02
N ALA A 140 -13.95 5.92 15.97
CA ALA A 140 -13.72 4.80 16.88
C ALA A 140 -13.61 3.44 16.18
N ASP A 141 -14.30 3.23 15.06
CA ASP A 141 -14.22 1.98 14.32
C ASP A 141 -12.93 1.89 13.51
N ILE A 142 -12.42 3.02 13.02
CA ILE A 142 -11.10 3.08 12.38
C ILE A 142 -9.99 2.84 13.39
N GLU A 143 -10.07 3.42 14.58
CA GLU A 143 -9.11 3.18 15.66
C GLU A 143 -9.08 1.71 16.08
N LYS A 144 -10.23 1.04 16.15
CA LYS A 144 -10.30 -0.42 16.36
C LYS A 144 -9.63 -1.21 15.23
N ALA A 145 -9.76 -0.75 13.99
CA ALA A 145 -9.12 -1.40 12.85
C ALA A 145 -7.60 -1.33 12.93
N PHE A 146 -7.02 -0.25 13.45
CA PHE A 146 -5.57 -0.11 13.65
C PHE A 146 -5.01 -1.15 14.62
N ASP A 147 -5.81 -1.54 15.60
CA ASP A 147 -5.42 -2.47 16.66
C ASP A 147 -6.01 -3.88 16.45
N ALA A 148 -6.65 -4.12 15.31
CA ALA A 148 -7.22 -5.43 14.97
C ALA A 148 -6.13 -6.50 14.81
N ASP A 149 -6.52 -7.75 15.04
CA ASP A 149 -5.65 -8.90 14.82
C ASP A 149 -5.56 -9.23 13.32
N GLY A 150 -4.36 -9.67 12.91
CA GLY A 150 -4.13 -10.12 11.53
C GLY A 150 -3.52 -9.05 10.63
N ARG A 151 -3.51 -9.36 9.33
CA ARG A 151 -2.85 -8.56 8.30
C ARG A 151 -3.81 -8.03 7.23
N TYR A 152 -5.10 -8.24 7.40
CA TYR A 152 -6.11 -7.80 6.45
C TYR A 152 -7.39 -7.43 7.19
N TYR A 153 -7.75 -6.16 7.13
CA TYR A 153 -8.99 -5.65 7.70
C TYR A 153 -9.64 -4.68 6.71
N ILE A 154 -10.86 -4.99 6.28
CA ILE A 154 -11.62 -4.14 5.36
C ILE A 154 -12.22 -2.98 6.16
N LEU A 155 -11.85 -1.76 5.81
CA LEU A 155 -12.42 -0.53 6.39
C LEU A 155 -13.77 -0.21 5.74
N GLN A 156 -13.82 -0.25 4.42
CA GLN A 156 -15.03 0.07 3.65
C GLN A 156 -15.01 -0.67 2.32
N THR A 157 -16.18 -1.17 1.91
CA THR A 157 -16.39 -1.79 0.60
C THR A 157 -17.06 -0.82 -0.36
N GLN A 158 -16.90 -1.08 -1.65
CA GLN A 158 -17.61 -0.38 -2.73
C GLN A 158 -17.41 1.14 -2.73
N VAL A 159 -16.21 1.59 -2.40
CA VAL A 159 -15.81 3.01 -2.45
C VAL A 159 -15.61 3.43 -3.90
N GLU A 160 -16.04 4.63 -4.25
CA GLU A 160 -15.83 5.18 -5.59
C GLU A 160 -14.36 5.47 -5.87
N LYS A 161 -13.97 5.39 -7.15
CA LYS A 161 -12.58 5.53 -7.58
C LYS A 161 -11.93 6.83 -7.10
N ASN A 162 -12.61 7.95 -7.19
CA ASN A 162 -12.07 9.25 -6.78
C ASN A 162 -11.70 9.28 -5.29
N VAL A 163 -12.52 8.67 -4.43
CA VAL A 163 -12.25 8.59 -2.98
C VAL A 163 -11.11 7.62 -2.70
N ALA A 164 -11.08 6.48 -3.41
CA ALA A 164 -9.99 5.51 -3.30
C ALA A 164 -8.64 6.13 -3.71
N ASP A 165 -8.58 6.83 -4.86
CA ASP A 165 -7.39 7.52 -5.35
C ASP A 165 -6.92 8.62 -4.36
N GLU A 166 -7.85 9.35 -3.73
CA GLU A 166 -7.50 10.36 -2.72
C GLU A 166 -6.90 9.73 -1.45
N ILE A 167 -7.43 8.57 -1.03
CA ILE A 167 -6.90 7.82 0.12
C ILE A 167 -5.50 7.29 -0.21
N GLU A 168 -5.29 6.66 -1.36
CA GLU A 168 -3.97 6.20 -1.79
C GLU A 168 -2.95 7.33 -1.81
N ASN A 169 -3.27 8.45 -2.45
CA ASN A 169 -2.40 9.62 -2.50
C ASN A 169 -2.08 10.17 -1.10
N TYR A 170 -3.02 10.14 -0.17
CA TYR A 170 -2.80 10.58 1.21
C TYR A 170 -1.75 9.70 1.91
N PHE A 171 -1.86 8.37 1.79
CA PHE A 171 -0.91 7.44 2.40
C PHE A 171 0.44 7.42 1.70
N ASP A 172 0.49 7.59 0.37
CA ASP A 172 1.73 7.77 -0.38
C ASP A 172 2.51 8.99 0.10
N ASN A 173 1.82 10.11 0.33
CA ASN A 173 2.44 11.33 0.87
C ASN A 173 3.00 11.14 2.29
N LEU A 174 2.39 10.27 3.09
CA LEU A 174 2.88 9.90 4.41
C LEU A 174 3.98 8.83 4.37
N ASN A 175 4.26 8.23 3.21
CA ASN A 175 5.12 7.06 3.01
C ASN A 175 4.68 5.85 3.84
N LEU A 176 3.37 5.67 4.01
CA LEU A 176 2.77 4.51 4.65
C LEU A 176 2.27 3.54 3.58
N VAL A 177 2.54 2.25 3.78
CA VAL A 177 2.17 1.18 2.85
C VAL A 177 1.21 0.16 3.47
N SER A 178 0.77 0.42 4.69
CA SER A 178 -0.18 -0.42 5.42
C SER A 178 -1.62 -0.31 4.93
N PHE A 179 -1.92 0.67 4.06
CA PHE A 179 -3.23 0.83 3.45
C PHE A 179 -3.16 0.52 1.96
N ALA A 180 -4.20 -0.13 1.46
CA ALA A 180 -4.32 -0.40 0.04
C ALA A 180 -5.78 -0.45 -0.39
N THR A 181 -6.00 -0.38 -1.70
CA THR A 181 -7.30 -0.54 -2.30
C THR A 181 -7.32 -1.75 -3.22
N GLU A 182 -8.45 -2.41 -3.30
CA GLU A 182 -8.68 -3.54 -4.19
C GLU A 182 -9.89 -3.25 -5.09
N ALA A 183 -9.66 -3.29 -6.40
CA ALA A 183 -10.71 -3.07 -7.37
C ALA A 183 -11.73 -4.21 -7.33
N THR A 184 -13.00 -3.86 -7.25
CA THR A 184 -14.14 -4.79 -7.32
C THR A 184 -15.23 -4.19 -8.21
N THR A 185 -16.30 -4.92 -8.44
CA THR A 185 -17.38 -4.48 -9.32
C THR A 185 -18.68 -4.31 -8.55
N ARG A 186 -19.38 -3.20 -8.81
CA ARG A 186 -20.73 -2.96 -8.31
C ARG A 186 -21.71 -2.90 -9.46
N ARG A 187 -22.85 -3.59 -9.30
CA ARG A 187 -23.96 -3.57 -10.24
C ARG A 187 -24.95 -2.49 -9.87
N TYR A 188 -25.36 -1.68 -10.84
CA TYR A 188 -26.32 -0.60 -10.69
C TYR A 188 -27.59 -0.87 -11.48
N TYR A 189 -28.74 -0.58 -10.88
CA TYR A 189 -30.09 -0.72 -11.46
C TYR A 189 -30.83 0.61 -11.34
N PRO A 190 -30.68 1.52 -12.31
CA PRO A 190 -31.24 2.89 -12.20
C PRO A 190 -32.76 2.96 -12.08
N GLN A 191 -33.46 1.91 -12.54
CA GLN A 191 -34.92 1.83 -12.59
C GLN A 191 -35.51 1.03 -11.42
N GLU A 192 -34.80 0.90 -10.32
CA GLU A 192 -35.08 0.16 -9.08
C GLU A 192 -36.29 -0.80 -9.09
N GLU A 193 -37.54 -0.30 -8.97
CA GLU A 193 -38.73 -1.14 -8.87
C GLU A 193 -39.20 -1.74 -10.20
N LEU A 194 -39.10 -0.99 -11.30
CA LEU A 194 -39.57 -1.46 -12.63
C LEU A 194 -38.64 -2.52 -13.21
N ALA A 195 -37.38 -2.44 -12.88
CA ALA A 195 -36.37 -3.37 -13.36
C ALA A 195 -36.30 -4.65 -12.54
N ALA A 196 -36.58 -4.62 -11.26
CA ALA A 196 -36.39 -5.73 -10.33
C ALA A 196 -37.15 -7.00 -10.69
N SER A 197 -38.37 -6.89 -11.22
CA SER A 197 -39.19 -8.05 -11.60
C SER A 197 -38.83 -8.67 -12.94
N VAL A 198 -38.30 -7.89 -13.90
CA VAL A 198 -37.95 -8.34 -15.26
C VAL A 198 -36.46 -8.58 -15.38
N ILE A 199 -35.65 -7.61 -14.94
CA ILE A 199 -34.18 -7.68 -15.05
C ILE A 199 -33.61 -8.64 -14.03
N GLY A 200 -34.15 -8.65 -12.83
CA GLY A 200 -33.65 -9.45 -11.73
C GLY A 200 -32.46 -8.79 -11.02
N PHE A 201 -31.63 -9.59 -10.40
CA PHE A 201 -30.48 -9.13 -9.62
C PHE A 201 -29.33 -10.15 -9.67
N THR A 202 -28.14 -9.70 -9.27
CA THR A 202 -26.94 -10.52 -9.11
C THR A 202 -26.63 -10.75 -7.64
N ASN A 203 -25.96 -11.87 -7.33
CA ASN A 203 -25.38 -12.10 -6.01
C ASN A 203 -24.09 -11.26 -5.79
N GLY A 204 -23.44 -11.44 -4.64
CA GLY A 204 -22.18 -10.77 -4.30
C GLY A 204 -21.01 -11.13 -5.22
N ASP A 205 -21.06 -12.29 -5.86
CA ASP A 205 -20.05 -12.77 -6.81
C ASP A 205 -20.31 -12.29 -8.25
N GLY A 206 -21.37 -11.51 -8.47
CA GLY A 206 -21.74 -10.98 -9.79
C GLY A 206 -22.56 -11.93 -10.65
N ASP A 207 -22.98 -13.09 -10.13
CA ASP A 207 -23.81 -14.06 -10.87
C ASP A 207 -25.28 -13.70 -10.82
N GLY A 208 -25.95 -13.73 -11.98
CA GLY A 208 -27.38 -13.49 -12.10
C GLY A 208 -28.22 -14.52 -11.36
N GLN A 209 -29.10 -14.07 -10.48
CA GLN A 209 -29.93 -14.95 -9.64
C GLN A 209 -31.38 -15.02 -10.13
N TYR A 210 -31.87 -14.02 -10.82
CA TYR A 210 -33.25 -13.92 -11.28
C TYR A 210 -33.38 -13.10 -12.57
N GLY A 211 -34.50 -13.24 -13.30
CA GLY A 211 -34.86 -12.43 -14.44
C GLY A 211 -33.90 -12.55 -15.64
N LEU A 212 -33.72 -11.46 -16.36
CA LEU A 212 -32.79 -11.39 -17.49
C LEU A 212 -31.33 -11.59 -17.06
N GLU A 213 -30.97 -11.15 -15.85
CA GLU A 213 -29.64 -11.36 -15.29
C GLU A 213 -29.30 -12.85 -15.20
N TYR A 214 -30.23 -13.68 -14.76
CA TYR A 214 -30.08 -15.14 -14.72
C TYR A 214 -30.11 -15.76 -16.12
N GLN A 215 -31.10 -15.40 -16.91
CA GLN A 215 -31.31 -15.99 -18.25
C GLN A 215 -30.11 -15.74 -19.19
N TYR A 216 -29.49 -14.58 -19.10
CA TYR A 216 -28.34 -14.19 -19.93
C TYR A 216 -27.02 -14.22 -19.18
N ASN A 217 -26.94 -14.88 -18.02
CA ASN A 217 -25.75 -14.87 -17.18
C ASN A 217 -24.47 -15.23 -17.95
N ASN A 218 -24.50 -16.26 -18.80
CA ASN A 218 -23.36 -16.71 -19.60
C ASN A 218 -22.86 -15.66 -20.62
N TYR A 219 -23.70 -14.75 -21.04
CA TYR A 219 -23.32 -13.66 -21.96
C TYR A 219 -22.89 -12.41 -21.19
N LEU A 220 -23.54 -12.16 -20.05
CA LEU A 220 -23.31 -10.95 -19.28
C LEU A 220 -22.06 -11.05 -18.38
N ALA A 221 -21.76 -12.23 -17.83
CA ALA A 221 -20.65 -12.41 -16.88
C ALA A 221 -19.27 -12.12 -17.49
N GLY A 222 -19.13 -12.24 -18.82
CA GLY A 222 -17.82 -12.08 -19.46
C GLY A 222 -16.89 -13.25 -19.18
N VAL A 223 -15.60 -13.02 -19.45
CA VAL A 223 -14.52 -13.98 -19.17
C VAL A 223 -13.41 -13.26 -18.42
N ASP A 224 -13.07 -13.75 -17.24
CA ASP A 224 -12.02 -13.15 -16.44
C ASP A 224 -10.69 -13.16 -17.16
N GLY A 225 -10.03 -12.02 -17.09
CA GLY A 225 -8.64 -11.90 -17.48
C GLY A 225 -7.70 -12.39 -16.39
N ARG A 226 -6.43 -12.54 -16.74
CA ARG A 226 -5.36 -12.74 -15.76
C ARG A 226 -4.12 -11.98 -16.17
N ILE A 227 -3.52 -11.32 -15.20
CA ILE A 227 -2.19 -10.73 -15.37
C ILE A 227 -1.20 -11.81 -14.98
N VAL A 228 -0.31 -12.14 -15.91
CA VAL A 228 0.85 -13.01 -15.63
C VAL A 228 2.06 -12.11 -15.61
N SER A 229 2.59 -11.80 -14.42
CA SER A 229 3.87 -11.12 -14.31
C SER A 229 5.00 -12.14 -14.38
N ALA A 230 5.90 -11.97 -15.34
CA ALA A 230 7.13 -12.76 -15.38
C ALA A 230 8.06 -12.22 -14.30
N GLN A 231 8.38 -13.05 -13.31
CA GLN A 231 9.44 -12.74 -12.36
C GLN A 231 10.76 -12.97 -13.08
N ALA A 232 11.55 -11.91 -13.24
CA ALA A 232 12.96 -12.07 -13.62
C ALA A 232 13.69 -12.73 -12.45
N ALA A 233 14.34 -13.88 -12.73
CA ALA A 233 15.15 -14.61 -11.78
C ALA A 233 16.44 -13.85 -11.45
#